data_ad5d391a26e70318dc2714b3e25dac41
#
_entry.id   ad5d391a26e70318dc2714b3e25dac41
#
_cell.length_a   1.000
_cell.length_b   1.000
_cell.length_c   1.000
_cell.angle_alpha   90.00
_cell.angle_beta   90.00
_cell.angle_gamma   90.00
#
_symmetry.space_group_name_H-M   'P 1'
#
loop_
_entity.id
_entity.type
_entity.pdbx_description
1 polymer ?
#
loop_
_entity_poly.entity_id
_entity_poly.type
_entity_poly.pdbx_seq_one_letter_code
_entity_poly.pdbx_strand_id
1 'polypeptide(L)'
;MKITIILYMISLSVYASRSWAQQESAWALSANPVSISYVPKGSAMEAGLSYLIHQAALPASDQPDQTQTYRAYVSGNRKLGLLWLAGGIDWSQSLLEGRKWNLLSQPDYLITAGDSLGEPQRIEKYRIYGQAAYVLSPKIKVGIDGDYTATSNEDRSSYHIYHGMAHLIRISGGIVYEQVRRRFGASIHYIHRTEELTYDTDSKDKLYTFPLGYWLPMQELSGSFLFRSQGKRLGVSLQTETCLLYTSDAADDLTRVD
;
A
#
# COMPACT_ATOMS: atom_id res chain seq x y z
N MET A 1 18.24 5.26 -32.23
CA MET A 1 18.12 6.43 -31.34
C MET A 1 16.61 6.59 -31.05
N LYS A 2 16.11 5.92 -29.99
CA LYS A 2 14.69 5.94 -29.63
C LYS A 2 14.48 7.07 -28.61
N ILE A 3 13.66 8.03 -29.00
CA ILE A 3 13.29 9.19 -28.19
C ILE A 3 12.40 8.69 -27.06
N THR A 4 12.87 8.75 -25.83
CA THR A 4 12.09 8.49 -24.62
C THR A 4 11.20 9.72 -24.40
N ILE A 5 9.95 9.62 -24.81
CA ILE A 5 8.94 10.65 -24.51
C ILE A 5 8.49 10.41 -23.08
N ILE A 6 9.07 11.14 -22.14
CA ILE A 6 8.55 11.26 -20.78
C ILE A 6 7.38 12.24 -20.86
N LEU A 7 6.18 11.73 -21.00
CA LEU A 7 4.97 12.53 -20.84
C LEU A 7 4.74 12.80 -19.36
N TYR A 8 5.11 13.99 -18.93
CA TYR A 8 4.81 14.51 -17.60
C TYR A 8 3.31 14.59 -17.38
N MET A 9 2.88 14.08 -16.24
CA MET A 9 1.51 14.08 -15.75
C MET A 9 0.90 15.47 -15.71
N ILE A 10 -0.25 15.63 -16.34
CA ILE A 10 -1.20 16.68 -15.95
C ILE A 10 -2.03 16.07 -14.82
N SER A 11 -1.50 16.08 -13.59
CA SER A 11 -2.32 15.93 -12.42
C SER A 11 -3.07 17.25 -12.22
N LEU A 12 -4.35 17.27 -12.52
CA LEU A 12 -5.23 18.33 -12.06
C LEU A 12 -5.48 18.12 -10.56
N SER A 13 -4.42 18.26 -9.78
CA SER A 13 -4.52 18.40 -8.35
C SER A 13 -4.82 19.87 -8.11
N VAL A 14 -6.05 20.18 -7.75
CA VAL A 14 -6.36 21.47 -7.13
C VAL A 14 -5.67 21.43 -5.75
N TYR A 15 -4.37 21.68 -5.76
CA TYR A 15 -3.63 21.98 -4.56
C TYR A 15 -4.08 23.35 -4.07
N ALA A 16 -4.92 23.38 -3.06
CA ALA A 16 -4.89 24.46 -2.12
C ALA A 16 -3.56 24.35 -1.35
N SER A 17 -2.45 24.66 -2.03
CA SER A 17 -1.11 24.69 -1.46
C SER A 17 -1.01 25.85 -0.47
N ARG A 18 -1.34 25.57 0.78
CA ARG A 18 -0.75 26.31 1.88
C ARG A 18 0.49 25.51 2.31
N SER A 19 1.61 25.85 1.69
CA SER A 19 2.94 25.45 2.13
C SER A 19 3.24 26.06 3.50
N TRP A 20 2.88 25.35 4.55
CA TRP A 20 3.53 25.48 5.82
C TRP A 20 4.34 24.21 5.96
N ALA A 21 5.66 24.31 5.79
CA ALA A 21 6.60 23.27 6.19
C ALA A 21 6.57 23.14 7.72
N GLN A 22 5.49 22.59 8.25
CA GLN A 22 5.46 22.06 9.59
C GLN A 22 6.17 20.72 9.49
N GLN A 23 7.31 20.61 10.15
CA GLN A 23 8.04 19.37 10.31
C GLN A 23 7.07 18.32 10.86
N GLU A 24 6.61 17.42 10.00
CA GLU A 24 5.69 16.36 10.41
C GLU A 24 6.39 15.54 11.48
N SER A 25 5.75 15.39 12.62
CA SER A 25 6.27 14.54 13.69
C SER A 25 6.49 13.13 13.13
N ALA A 26 7.63 12.50 13.43
CA ALA A 26 7.89 11.11 13.05
C ALA A 26 6.77 10.16 13.52
N TRP A 27 6.03 10.55 14.54
CA TRP A 27 4.85 9.83 15.02
C TRP A 27 3.66 9.88 14.06
N ALA A 28 3.48 10.95 13.31
CA ALA A 28 2.42 11.07 12.31
C ALA A 28 2.59 10.05 11.15
N LEU A 29 3.83 9.65 10.89
CA LEU A 29 4.20 8.67 9.85
C LEU A 29 4.32 7.24 10.40
N SER A 30 4.09 7.04 11.69
CA SER A 30 4.27 5.74 12.33
C SER A 30 3.14 4.77 11.97
N ALA A 31 3.44 3.47 12.00
CA ALA A 31 2.44 2.41 11.81
C ALA A 31 1.51 2.23 13.02
N ASN A 32 1.73 2.95 14.12
CA ASN A 32 0.87 2.90 15.30
C ASN A 32 -0.45 3.62 15.02
N PRO A 33 -1.62 3.01 15.29
CA PRO A 33 -2.92 3.65 15.06
C PRO A 33 -3.13 4.99 15.78
N VAL A 34 -2.38 5.27 16.83
CA VAL A 34 -2.42 6.57 17.51
C VAL A 34 -1.82 7.70 16.68
N SER A 35 -1.09 7.39 15.60
CA SER A 35 -0.38 8.34 14.72
C SER A 35 -1.26 9.51 14.26
N ILE A 36 -2.54 9.27 13.97
CA ILE A 36 -3.48 10.31 13.54
C ILE A 36 -3.63 11.44 14.57
N SER A 37 -3.40 11.18 15.85
CA SER A 37 -3.49 12.21 16.90
C SER A 37 -2.34 13.22 16.84
N TYR A 38 -1.32 12.97 16.00
CA TYR A 38 -0.15 13.84 15.79
C TYR A 38 -0.19 14.59 14.46
N VAL A 39 -1.25 14.38 13.66
CA VAL A 39 -1.45 15.13 12.43
C VAL A 39 -1.77 16.60 12.77
N PRO A 40 -1.04 17.59 12.21
CA PRO A 40 -1.09 18.98 12.69
C PRO A 40 -2.43 19.69 12.53
N LYS A 41 -3.30 19.25 11.63
CA LYS A 41 -4.58 19.93 11.32
C LYS A 41 -5.77 19.08 11.70
N GLY A 42 -6.68 19.66 12.42
CA GLY A 42 -7.80 18.98 13.04
C GLY A 42 -8.90 18.47 12.11
N SER A 43 -8.95 18.89 10.83
CA SER A 43 -9.91 18.37 9.84
C SER A 43 -9.42 18.69 8.45
N ALA A 44 -9.37 17.69 7.59
CA ALA A 44 -9.05 17.80 6.18
C ALA A 44 -9.83 16.75 5.40
N MET A 45 -10.16 17.06 4.15
CA MET A 45 -10.74 16.15 3.19
C MET A 45 -10.02 16.33 1.87
N GLU A 46 -9.70 15.22 1.23
CA GLU A 46 -9.04 15.19 -0.07
C GLU A 46 -9.78 14.21 -0.98
N ALA A 47 -9.94 14.58 -2.24
CA ALA A 47 -10.45 13.71 -3.28
C ALA A 47 -9.59 13.91 -4.53
N GLY A 48 -9.32 12.83 -5.25
CA GLY A 48 -8.49 12.91 -6.44
C GLY A 48 -8.82 11.87 -7.48
N LEU A 49 -8.52 12.25 -8.73
CA LEU A 49 -8.54 11.38 -9.89
C LEU A 49 -7.14 11.42 -10.51
N SER A 50 -6.61 10.28 -10.90
CA SER A 50 -5.33 10.22 -11.58
C SER A 50 -5.34 9.18 -12.70
N TYR A 51 -4.54 9.44 -13.73
CA TYR A 51 -4.23 8.53 -14.81
C TYR A 51 -2.72 8.45 -14.96
N LEU A 52 -2.20 7.24 -14.96
CA LEU A 52 -0.77 6.96 -15.06
C LEU A 52 -0.52 5.96 -16.19
N ILE A 53 0.46 6.27 -17.06
CA ILE A 53 1.01 5.34 -18.01
C ILE A 53 2.46 5.03 -17.61
N HIS A 54 2.76 3.77 -17.47
CA HIS A 54 4.12 3.28 -17.25
C HIS A 54 4.51 2.36 -18.39
N GLN A 55 5.68 2.59 -18.99
CA GLN A 55 6.28 1.73 -20.01
C GLN A 55 7.67 1.31 -19.51
N ALA A 56 7.90 0.01 -19.47
CA ALA A 56 9.20 -0.54 -19.10
C ALA A 56 10.11 -0.60 -20.33
N ALA A 57 11.31 -0.04 -20.22
CA ALA A 57 12.31 -0.10 -21.32
C ALA A 57 12.91 -1.51 -21.47
N LEU A 58 13.05 -2.23 -20.34
CA LEU A 58 13.56 -3.60 -20.25
C LEU A 58 12.76 -4.29 -19.12
N PRO A 59 11.55 -4.78 -19.41
CA PRO A 59 10.74 -5.45 -18.39
C PRO A 59 11.40 -6.79 -18.01
N ALA A 60 11.35 -7.13 -16.73
CA ALA A 60 11.58 -8.50 -16.30
C ALA A 60 10.48 -9.41 -16.87
N SER A 61 10.74 -10.69 -17.01
CA SER A 61 9.81 -11.62 -17.66
C SER A 61 8.45 -11.73 -16.98
N ASP A 62 8.35 -11.39 -15.70
CA ASP A 62 7.14 -11.38 -14.87
C ASP A 62 6.52 -9.98 -14.72
N GLN A 63 7.09 -8.96 -15.35
CA GLN A 63 6.61 -7.58 -15.34
C GLN A 63 5.94 -7.22 -16.66
N PRO A 64 4.91 -6.37 -16.65
CA PRO A 64 4.27 -5.90 -17.86
C PRO A 64 5.19 -4.96 -18.66
N ASP A 65 5.08 -5.01 -19.96
CA ASP A 65 5.73 -4.06 -20.88
C ASP A 65 5.13 -2.67 -20.74
N GLN A 66 3.81 -2.63 -20.58
CA GLN A 66 3.05 -1.39 -20.36
C GLN A 66 1.98 -1.59 -19.28
N THR A 67 1.78 -0.55 -18.48
CA THR A 67 0.70 -0.46 -17.51
C THR A 67 0.00 0.89 -17.64
N GLN A 68 -1.33 0.85 -17.75
CA GLN A 68 -2.18 2.04 -17.68
C GLN A 68 -3.05 1.94 -16.45
N THR A 69 -2.96 2.92 -15.55
CA THR A 69 -3.71 2.91 -14.28
C THR A 69 -4.61 4.14 -14.16
N TYR A 70 -5.87 3.88 -13.93
CA TYR A 70 -6.87 4.86 -13.49
C TYR A 70 -7.07 4.72 -12.00
N ARG A 71 -7.14 5.83 -11.28
CA ARG A 71 -7.36 5.83 -9.82
C ARG A 71 -8.29 6.96 -9.42
N ALA A 72 -9.23 6.64 -8.52
CA ALA A 72 -10.09 7.60 -7.85
C ALA A 72 -10.01 7.36 -6.34
N TYR A 73 -9.89 8.43 -5.56
CA TYR A 73 -9.85 8.30 -4.11
C TYR A 73 -10.55 9.45 -3.41
N VAL A 74 -11.05 9.16 -2.24
CA VAL A 74 -11.53 10.13 -1.25
C VAL A 74 -10.98 9.74 0.11
N SER A 75 -10.39 10.69 0.81
CA SER A 75 -9.88 10.49 2.16
C SER A 75 -10.17 11.70 3.03
N GLY A 76 -10.20 11.51 4.34
CA GLY A 76 -10.36 12.61 5.24
C GLY A 76 -9.99 12.27 6.67
N ASN A 77 -9.75 13.31 7.45
CA ASN A 77 -9.56 13.22 8.87
C ASN A 77 -10.38 14.27 9.62
N ARG A 78 -10.74 13.99 10.86
CA ARG A 78 -11.47 14.90 11.73
C ARG A 78 -11.13 14.70 13.20
N LYS A 79 -10.95 15.82 13.90
CA LYS A 79 -10.86 15.85 15.35
C LYS A 79 -12.20 16.23 15.99
N LEU A 80 -12.66 15.41 16.92
CA LEU A 80 -13.90 15.59 17.68
C LEU A 80 -13.58 15.56 19.18
N GLY A 81 -13.21 16.71 19.74
CA GLY A 81 -12.77 16.78 21.14
C GLY A 81 -11.53 15.94 21.41
N LEU A 82 -11.67 14.86 22.18
CA LEU A 82 -10.58 13.91 22.49
C LEU A 82 -10.46 12.76 21.48
N LEU A 83 -11.35 12.68 20.49
CA LEU A 83 -11.38 11.64 19.46
C LEU A 83 -10.84 12.18 18.13
N TRP A 84 -9.97 11.42 17.50
CA TRP A 84 -9.45 11.66 16.16
C TRP A 84 -9.91 10.52 15.26
N LEU A 85 -10.41 10.87 14.09
CA LEU A 85 -10.91 9.93 13.10
C LEU A 85 -10.22 10.22 11.76
N ALA A 86 -9.86 9.18 11.02
CA ALA A 86 -9.49 9.25 9.62
C ALA A 86 -10.04 8.06 8.86
N GLY A 87 -10.18 8.22 7.56
CA GLY A 87 -10.58 7.13 6.70
C GLY A 87 -10.65 7.55 5.26
N GLY A 88 -10.85 6.57 4.40
CA GLY A 88 -10.96 6.81 2.97
C GLY A 88 -11.33 5.57 2.20
N ILE A 89 -11.64 5.83 0.94
CA ILE A 89 -11.91 4.83 -0.10
C ILE A 89 -10.99 5.14 -1.27
N ASP A 90 -10.37 4.11 -1.81
CA ASP A 90 -9.50 4.18 -2.97
C ASP A 90 -9.92 3.10 -3.96
N TRP A 91 -10.13 3.48 -5.19
CA TRP A 91 -10.37 2.58 -6.30
C TRP A 91 -9.32 2.78 -7.38
N SER A 92 -8.81 1.69 -7.93
CA SER A 92 -7.94 1.76 -9.09
C SER A 92 -8.21 0.61 -10.04
N GLN A 93 -8.04 0.91 -11.33
CA GLN A 93 -8.07 -0.06 -12.42
C GLN A 93 -6.76 0.04 -13.19
N SER A 94 -6.06 -1.08 -13.34
CA SER A 94 -4.83 -1.17 -14.12
C SER A 94 -5.03 -2.11 -15.30
N LEU A 95 -4.65 -1.66 -16.48
CA LEU A 95 -4.55 -2.45 -17.70
C LEU A 95 -3.06 -2.76 -17.93
N LEU A 96 -2.72 -4.04 -17.96
CA LEU A 96 -1.36 -4.53 -18.11
C LEU A 96 -1.22 -5.24 -19.45
N GLU A 97 -0.14 -4.98 -20.17
CA GLU A 97 0.19 -5.62 -21.43
C GLU A 97 1.57 -6.28 -21.33
N GLY A 98 1.71 -7.47 -21.90
CA GLY A 98 2.99 -8.20 -21.96
C GLY A 98 3.44 -8.87 -20.64
N ARG A 99 2.59 -8.95 -19.61
CA ARG A 99 2.93 -9.62 -18.36
C ARG A 99 2.84 -11.13 -18.50
N LYS A 100 3.98 -11.82 -18.37
CA LYS A 100 4.11 -13.27 -18.46
C LYS A 100 4.41 -13.87 -17.10
N TRP A 101 4.18 -15.16 -16.94
CA TRP A 101 4.64 -15.98 -15.82
C TRP A 101 4.13 -15.59 -14.43
N ASN A 102 3.26 -14.60 -14.34
CA ASN A 102 2.69 -14.20 -13.06
C ASN A 102 1.27 -13.67 -13.22
N LEU A 103 0.28 -14.47 -12.89
CA LEU A 103 -1.14 -14.13 -12.90
C LEU A 103 -1.65 -13.71 -11.53
N LEU A 104 -0.86 -13.89 -10.47
CA LEU A 104 -1.27 -13.55 -9.12
C LEU A 104 -1.25 -12.03 -8.90
N SER A 105 -2.25 -11.54 -8.17
CA SER A 105 -2.38 -10.11 -7.85
C SER A 105 -1.32 -9.64 -6.87
N GLN A 106 -0.77 -10.56 -6.10
CA GLN A 106 0.16 -10.25 -5.01
C GLN A 106 1.36 -11.20 -5.04
N PRO A 107 2.54 -10.71 -5.49
CA PRO A 107 3.71 -11.56 -5.71
C PRO A 107 4.47 -12.02 -4.46
N ASP A 108 3.97 -11.75 -3.26
CA ASP A 108 4.66 -12.11 -2.00
C ASP A 108 4.58 -13.62 -1.66
N TYR A 109 4.10 -14.45 -2.58
CA TYR A 109 4.01 -15.88 -2.37
C TYR A 109 5.30 -16.59 -2.77
N LEU A 110 5.54 -17.72 -2.12
CA LEU A 110 6.66 -18.62 -2.46
C LEU A 110 6.51 -19.26 -3.85
N ILE A 111 5.29 -19.24 -4.41
CA ILE A 111 4.96 -19.84 -5.69
C ILE A 111 4.18 -18.82 -6.51
N THR A 112 4.54 -18.63 -7.77
CA THR A 112 3.77 -17.87 -8.76
C THR A 112 3.14 -18.83 -9.76
N ALA A 113 2.05 -18.41 -10.40
CA ALA A 113 1.42 -19.13 -11.50
C ALA A 113 1.36 -18.21 -12.72
N GLY A 114 1.63 -18.74 -13.90
CA GLY A 114 1.64 -17.93 -15.11
C GLY A 114 1.83 -18.74 -16.38
N ASP A 115 1.57 -18.10 -17.51
CA ASP A 115 1.80 -18.60 -18.85
C ASP A 115 2.87 -17.78 -19.59
N SER A 116 3.18 -18.20 -20.81
CA SER A 116 4.19 -17.57 -21.67
C SER A 116 3.64 -16.53 -22.62
N LEU A 117 2.30 -16.35 -22.70
CA LEU A 117 1.66 -15.59 -23.77
C LEU A 117 1.72 -14.08 -23.52
N GLY A 118 1.62 -13.66 -22.25
CA GLY A 118 1.62 -12.24 -21.90
C GLY A 118 0.37 -11.51 -22.34
N GLU A 119 -0.76 -12.17 -22.21
CA GLU A 119 -2.09 -11.65 -22.56
C GLU A 119 -2.42 -10.35 -21.79
N PRO A 120 -3.25 -9.47 -22.38
CA PRO A 120 -3.68 -8.26 -21.69
C PRO A 120 -4.50 -8.56 -20.43
N GLN A 121 -4.12 -7.99 -19.31
CA GLN A 121 -4.74 -8.21 -18.00
C GLN A 121 -5.43 -6.95 -17.51
N ARG A 122 -6.54 -7.12 -16.79
CA ARG A 122 -7.22 -6.05 -16.05
C ARG A 122 -7.19 -6.36 -14.56
N ILE A 123 -6.59 -5.47 -13.79
CA ILE A 123 -6.58 -5.56 -12.34
C ILE A 123 -7.42 -4.41 -11.77
N GLU A 124 -8.46 -4.75 -11.01
CA GLU A 124 -9.25 -3.78 -10.25
C GLU A 124 -8.96 -3.93 -8.77
N LYS A 125 -8.76 -2.80 -8.09
CA LYS A 125 -8.46 -2.76 -6.67
C LYS A 125 -9.37 -1.77 -5.96
N TYR A 126 -10.00 -2.24 -4.91
CA TYR A 126 -10.85 -1.48 -4.00
C TYR A 126 -10.23 -1.51 -2.62
N ARG A 127 -10.02 -0.35 -2.01
CA ARG A 127 -9.50 -0.24 -0.66
C ARG A 127 -10.40 0.66 0.16
N ILE A 128 -10.76 0.20 1.34
CA ILE A 128 -11.49 0.96 2.36
C ILE A 128 -10.66 0.90 3.63
N TYR A 129 -10.39 2.04 4.24
CA TYR A 129 -9.64 2.08 5.48
C TYR A 129 -10.22 3.09 6.45
N GLY A 130 -10.01 2.83 7.74
CA GLY A 130 -10.43 3.70 8.81
C GLY A 130 -9.47 3.64 9.99
N GLN A 131 -9.33 4.75 10.71
CA GLN A 131 -8.46 4.88 11.86
C GLN A 131 -9.13 5.76 12.91
N ALA A 132 -9.02 5.36 14.17
CA ALA A 132 -9.51 6.14 15.30
C ALA A 132 -8.44 6.18 16.39
N ALA A 133 -8.27 7.35 17.01
CA ALA A 133 -7.41 7.51 18.18
C ALA A 133 -8.16 8.33 19.25
N TYR A 134 -8.03 7.92 20.49
CA TYR A 134 -8.68 8.55 21.63
C TYR A 134 -7.68 8.90 22.73
N VAL A 135 -7.81 10.10 23.29
CA VAL A 135 -6.99 10.58 24.41
C VAL A 135 -7.66 10.15 25.72
N LEU A 136 -7.17 9.06 26.33
CA LEU A 136 -7.65 8.55 27.62
C LEU A 136 -7.26 9.46 28.78
N SER A 137 -6.05 10.02 28.73
CA SER A 137 -5.51 10.96 29.70
C SER A 137 -4.48 11.87 29.07
N PRO A 138 -4.00 12.94 29.73
CA PRO A 138 -2.91 13.78 29.20
C PRO A 138 -1.64 13.02 28.83
N LYS A 139 -1.47 11.80 29.37
CA LYS A 139 -0.27 10.98 29.13
C LYS A 139 -0.53 9.73 28.29
N ILE A 140 -1.78 9.33 28.07
CA ILE A 140 -2.11 8.06 27.43
C ILE A 140 -3.09 8.28 26.28
N LYS A 141 -2.71 7.79 25.11
CA LYS A 141 -3.54 7.74 23.92
C LYS A 141 -3.65 6.30 23.45
N VAL A 142 -4.81 5.92 22.96
CA VAL A 142 -5.07 4.60 22.36
C VAL A 142 -5.60 4.77 20.95
N GLY A 143 -5.39 3.80 20.10
CA GLY A 143 -5.88 3.85 18.73
C GLY A 143 -6.16 2.48 18.15
N ILE A 144 -7.01 2.47 17.14
CA ILE A 144 -7.33 1.30 16.33
C ILE A 144 -7.36 1.72 14.86
N ASP A 145 -6.89 0.87 13.98
CA ASP A 145 -7.08 1.00 12.53
C ASP A 145 -7.58 -0.30 11.89
N GLY A 146 -8.25 -0.14 10.76
CA GLY A 146 -8.67 -1.21 9.89
C GLY A 146 -8.47 -0.82 8.43
N ASP A 147 -8.00 -1.76 7.62
CA ASP A 147 -7.76 -1.61 6.19
C ASP A 147 -8.22 -2.89 5.50
N TYR A 148 -9.12 -2.75 4.55
CA TYR A 148 -9.59 -3.82 3.71
C TYR A 148 -9.29 -3.50 2.25
N THR A 149 -8.64 -4.43 1.57
CA THR A 149 -8.38 -4.35 0.14
C THR A 149 -8.94 -5.58 -0.55
N ALA A 150 -9.77 -5.38 -1.55
CA ALA A 150 -10.19 -6.39 -2.51
C ALA A 150 -9.51 -6.11 -3.85
N THR A 151 -8.99 -7.15 -4.49
CA THR A 151 -8.37 -7.07 -5.82
C THR A 151 -8.98 -8.15 -6.69
N SER A 152 -9.48 -7.76 -7.87
CA SER A 152 -9.90 -8.65 -8.95
C SER A 152 -8.87 -8.59 -10.06
N ASN A 153 -8.55 -9.73 -10.64
CA ASN A 153 -7.63 -9.85 -11.77
C ASN A 153 -8.29 -10.73 -12.83
N GLU A 154 -8.42 -10.20 -14.03
CA GLU A 154 -9.10 -10.87 -15.14
C GLU A 154 -8.24 -10.80 -16.40
N ASP A 155 -8.26 -11.87 -17.16
CA ASP A 155 -7.77 -11.87 -18.52
C ASP A 155 -8.76 -11.15 -19.45
N ARG A 156 -8.21 -10.45 -20.41
CA ARG A 156 -8.96 -9.78 -21.48
C ARG A 156 -8.88 -10.52 -22.82
N SER A 157 -8.20 -11.66 -22.88
CA SER A 157 -8.14 -12.46 -24.08
C SER A 157 -9.40 -13.31 -24.24
N SER A 158 -9.66 -13.76 -25.47
CA SER A 158 -10.78 -14.65 -25.77
C SER A 158 -10.39 -16.13 -25.73
N TYR A 159 -9.12 -16.45 -25.48
CA TYR A 159 -8.59 -17.81 -25.56
C TYR A 159 -8.40 -18.49 -24.20
N HIS A 160 -8.19 -17.71 -23.15
CA HIS A 160 -8.00 -18.18 -21.81
C HIS A 160 -8.87 -17.35 -20.88
N ILE A 161 -9.59 -18.03 -20.00
CA ILE A 161 -10.40 -17.36 -19.00
C ILE A 161 -9.72 -17.63 -17.66
N TYR A 162 -9.04 -16.63 -17.10
CA TYR A 162 -8.70 -16.70 -15.71
C TYR A 162 -9.37 -15.57 -14.94
N HIS A 163 -9.75 -15.89 -13.75
CA HIS A 163 -10.34 -14.96 -12.80
C HIS A 163 -9.63 -15.11 -11.46
N GLY A 164 -8.97 -14.06 -11.05
CA GLY A 164 -8.28 -13.98 -9.77
C GLY A 164 -9.01 -13.04 -8.82
N MET A 165 -9.16 -13.43 -7.56
CA MET A 165 -9.70 -12.59 -6.51
C MET A 165 -8.83 -12.67 -5.27
N ALA A 166 -8.40 -11.52 -4.77
CA ALA A 166 -7.59 -11.44 -3.56
C ALA A 166 -8.23 -10.49 -2.54
N HIS A 167 -8.14 -10.88 -1.27
CA HIS A 167 -8.60 -10.07 -0.16
C HIS A 167 -7.48 -9.90 0.86
N LEU A 168 -7.29 -8.68 1.33
CA LEU A 168 -6.36 -8.34 2.39
C LEU A 168 -7.11 -7.57 3.47
N ILE A 169 -7.09 -8.10 4.68
CA ILE A 169 -7.62 -7.45 5.87
C ILE A 169 -6.45 -7.15 6.80
N ARG A 170 -6.31 -5.91 7.21
CA ARG A 170 -5.38 -5.50 8.26
C ARG A 170 -6.15 -4.83 9.38
N ILE A 171 -5.90 -5.24 10.61
CA ILE A 171 -6.46 -4.62 11.81
C ILE A 171 -5.29 -4.38 12.76
N SER A 172 -5.23 -3.19 13.35
CA SER A 172 -4.19 -2.86 14.31
C SER A 172 -4.77 -2.16 15.53
N GLY A 173 -4.16 -2.40 16.68
CA GLY A 173 -4.42 -1.68 17.93
C GLY A 173 -3.12 -1.10 18.46
N GLY A 174 -3.17 0.08 19.05
CA GLY A 174 -1.97 0.74 19.56
C GLY A 174 -2.23 1.61 20.78
N ILE A 175 -1.16 1.83 21.52
CA ILE A 175 -1.12 2.71 22.67
C ILE A 175 0.15 3.57 22.61
N VAL A 176 0.03 4.80 23.08
CA VAL A 176 1.18 5.71 23.27
C VAL A 176 1.12 6.30 24.67
N TYR A 177 2.26 6.27 25.34
CA TYR A 177 2.50 6.92 26.62
C TYR A 177 3.42 8.13 26.40
N GLU A 178 2.95 9.31 26.79
CA GLU A 178 3.65 10.58 26.63
C GLU A 178 4.19 11.10 27.96
N GLN A 179 5.46 11.46 27.95
CA GLN A 179 6.11 12.25 29.00
C GLN A 179 6.61 13.57 28.39
N VAL A 180 7.02 14.52 29.22
CA VAL A 180 7.46 15.86 28.78
C VAL A 180 8.56 15.81 27.71
N ARG A 181 9.47 14.83 27.78
CA ARG A 181 10.64 14.70 26.88
C ARG A 181 10.72 13.37 26.14
N ARG A 182 9.77 12.45 26.36
CA ARG A 182 9.83 11.09 25.80
C ARG A 182 8.44 10.61 25.45
N ARG A 183 8.36 9.84 24.35
CA ARG A 183 7.16 9.12 23.93
C ARG A 183 7.51 7.67 23.76
N PHE A 184 6.64 6.80 24.23
CA PHE A 184 6.74 5.36 24.08
C PHE A 184 5.45 4.85 23.45
N GLY A 185 5.57 4.09 22.38
CA GLY A 185 4.42 3.50 21.69
C GLY A 185 4.60 2.01 21.52
N ALA A 186 3.47 1.30 21.60
CA ALA A 186 3.37 -0.11 21.26
C ALA A 186 2.15 -0.32 20.37
N SER A 187 2.26 -1.22 19.41
CA SER A 187 1.12 -1.63 18.60
C SER A 187 1.19 -3.09 18.21
N ILE A 188 0.02 -3.68 18.01
CA ILE A 188 -0.17 -5.03 17.52
C ILE A 188 -0.92 -4.98 16.19
N HIS A 189 -0.51 -5.77 15.23
CA HIS A 189 -1.06 -5.81 13.89
C HIS A 189 -1.44 -7.23 13.52
N TYR A 190 -2.66 -7.41 13.05
CA TYR A 190 -3.11 -8.66 12.45
C TYR A 190 -3.40 -8.45 10.98
N ILE A 191 -2.84 -9.32 10.14
CA ILE A 191 -3.04 -9.31 8.70
C ILE A 191 -3.58 -10.68 8.30
N HIS A 192 -4.68 -10.68 7.58
CA HIS A 192 -5.26 -11.85 6.95
C HIS A 192 -5.35 -11.62 5.44
N ARG A 193 -4.87 -12.58 4.67
CA ARG A 193 -4.82 -12.52 3.22
C ARG A 193 -5.36 -13.80 2.64
N THR A 194 -6.19 -13.69 1.62
CA THR A 194 -6.64 -14.80 0.79
C THR A 194 -6.51 -14.41 -0.67
N GLU A 195 -6.14 -15.35 -1.51
CA GLU A 195 -6.16 -15.20 -2.95
C GLU A 195 -6.64 -16.50 -3.59
N GLU A 196 -7.55 -16.37 -4.52
CA GLU A 196 -8.09 -17.45 -5.33
C GLU A 196 -7.85 -17.10 -6.79
N LEU A 197 -7.36 -18.04 -7.56
CA LEU A 197 -7.21 -17.95 -9.00
C LEU A 197 -7.89 -19.16 -9.63
N THR A 198 -8.96 -18.90 -10.38
CA THR A 198 -9.61 -19.88 -11.21
C THR A 198 -9.07 -19.73 -12.63
N TYR A 199 -8.67 -20.82 -13.22
CA TYR A 199 -8.15 -20.87 -14.58
C TYR A 199 -8.88 -21.95 -15.35
N ASP A 200 -9.32 -21.62 -16.54
CA ASP A 200 -9.97 -22.56 -17.46
C ASP A 200 -9.30 -22.42 -18.84
N THR A 201 -8.77 -23.50 -19.36
CA THR A 201 -8.15 -23.54 -20.67
C THR A 201 -8.81 -24.61 -21.54
N ASP A 202 -9.35 -24.15 -22.62
CA ASP A 202 -9.95 -25.00 -23.66
C ASP A 202 -8.91 -25.50 -24.67
N SER A 203 -7.65 -25.04 -24.54
CA SER A 203 -6.65 -25.18 -25.57
C SER A 203 -5.37 -25.86 -25.12
N LYS A 204 -4.44 -25.96 -26.06
CA LYS A 204 -3.11 -26.57 -25.91
C LYS A 204 -2.15 -25.80 -25.03
N ASP A 205 -2.58 -24.66 -24.50
CA ASP A 205 -1.73 -23.81 -23.69
C ASP A 205 -1.76 -24.27 -22.24
N LYS A 206 -0.64 -24.10 -21.58
CA LYS A 206 -0.35 -24.71 -20.29
C LYS A 206 -0.02 -23.61 -19.29
N LEU A 207 -0.59 -23.73 -18.12
CA LEU A 207 -0.19 -22.92 -16.99
C LEU A 207 0.97 -23.58 -16.27
N TYR A 208 1.91 -22.78 -15.85
CA TYR A 208 3.08 -23.21 -15.12
C TYR A 208 3.10 -22.60 -13.72
N THR A 209 3.50 -23.39 -12.74
CA THR A 209 3.77 -22.91 -11.38
C THR A 209 5.28 -22.78 -11.20
N PHE A 210 5.72 -21.67 -10.63
CA PHE A 210 7.12 -21.36 -10.40
C PHE A 210 7.35 -21.09 -8.92
N PRO A 211 8.39 -21.66 -8.29
CA PRO A 211 8.87 -21.16 -7.02
C PRO A 211 9.45 -19.75 -7.21
N LEU A 212 9.22 -18.86 -6.26
CA LEU A 212 9.82 -17.52 -6.29
C LEU A 212 11.34 -17.61 -6.41
N GLY A 213 11.89 -16.93 -7.41
CA GLY A 213 13.33 -16.89 -7.69
C GLY A 213 13.89 -18.03 -8.55
N TYR A 214 13.04 -18.96 -9.00
CA TYR A 214 13.45 -20.01 -9.94
C TYR A 214 12.88 -19.77 -11.33
N TRP A 215 13.67 -20.05 -12.35
CA TRP A 215 13.31 -19.91 -13.77
C TRP A 215 12.68 -21.18 -14.37
N LEU A 216 12.74 -22.30 -13.63
CA LEU A 216 12.21 -23.57 -14.10
C LEU A 216 10.83 -23.80 -13.51
N PRO A 217 9.85 -24.23 -14.32
CA PRO A 217 8.53 -24.56 -13.84
C PRO A 217 8.58 -25.75 -12.88
N MET A 218 7.87 -25.66 -11.76
CA MET A 218 7.69 -26.78 -10.83
C MET A 218 6.68 -27.79 -11.36
N GLN A 219 5.63 -27.29 -11.98
CA GLN A 219 4.51 -28.10 -12.42
C GLN A 219 3.86 -27.46 -13.63
N GLU A 220 3.50 -28.28 -14.60
CA GLU A 220 2.66 -27.95 -15.73
C GLU A 220 1.23 -28.33 -15.39
N LEU A 221 0.29 -27.41 -15.59
CA LEU A 221 -1.12 -27.60 -15.34
C LEU A 221 -1.89 -27.44 -16.64
N SER A 222 -2.85 -28.33 -16.90
CA SER A 222 -3.73 -28.26 -18.05
C SER A 222 -5.18 -28.52 -17.63
N GLY A 223 -6.15 -27.90 -18.29
CA GLY A 223 -7.56 -27.96 -17.95
C GLY A 223 -7.98 -26.91 -16.92
N SER A 224 -9.12 -27.15 -16.29
CA SER A 224 -9.66 -26.24 -15.27
C SER A 224 -9.06 -26.54 -13.91
N PHE A 225 -8.58 -25.52 -13.21
CA PHE A 225 -8.09 -25.66 -11.84
C PHE A 225 -8.35 -24.42 -11.00
N LEU A 226 -8.32 -24.63 -9.71
CA LEU A 226 -8.45 -23.59 -8.68
C LEU A 226 -7.17 -23.54 -7.85
N PHE A 227 -6.47 -22.41 -7.90
CA PHE A 227 -5.38 -22.10 -6.97
C PHE A 227 -5.94 -21.27 -5.83
N ARG A 228 -5.66 -21.67 -4.59
CA ARG A 228 -6.03 -20.92 -3.40
C ARG A 228 -4.83 -20.75 -2.49
N SER A 229 -4.59 -19.53 -2.06
CA SER A 229 -3.57 -19.18 -1.08
C SER A 229 -4.21 -18.43 0.09
N GLN A 230 -3.72 -18.71 1.30
CA GLN A 230 -4.15 -18.05 2.51
C GLN A 230 -2.94 -17.76 3.41
N GLY A 231 -2.83 -16.54 3.89
CA GLY A 231 -1.79 -16.10 4.81
C GLY A 231 -2.36 -15.40 6.03
N LYS A 232 -1.74 -15.63 7.19
CA LYS A 232 -2.03 -14.90 8.43
C LYS A 232 -0.71 -14.43 9.03
N ARG A 233 -0.66 -13.17 9.46
CA ARG A 233 0.51 -12.59 10.10
C ARG A 233 0.09 -11.83 11.34
N LEU A 234 0.80 -12.05 12.44
CA LEU A 234 0.72 -11.25 13.65
C LEU A 234 2.05 -10.50 13.79
N GLY A 235 1.98 -9.20 14.02
CA GLY A 235 3.14 -8.34 14.23
C GLY A 235 2.99 -7.49 15.48
N VAL A 236 4.11 -7.19 16.12
CA VAL A 236 4.20 -6.25 17.23
C VAL A 236 5.24 -5.20 16.88
N SER A 237 4.95 -3.93 17.10
CA SER A 237 5.93 -2.86 16.95
C SER A 237 6.04 -2.04 18.23
N LEU A 238 7.28 -1.66 18.54
CA LEU A 238 7.64 -0.79 19.64
C LEU A 238 8.32 0.46 19.08
N GLN A 239 7.95 1.62 19.58
CA GLN A 239 8.45 2.90 19.11
C GLN A 239 8.83 3.77 20.30
N THR A 240 9.91 4.52 20.16
CA THR A 240 10.32 5.50 21.16
C THR A 240 10.81 6.77 20.47
N GLU A 241 10.50 7.89 21.06
CA GLU A 241 11.03 9.19 20.68
C GLU A 241 11.57 9.89 21.91
N THR A 242 12.76 10.44 21.81
CA THR A 242 13.38 11.27 22.84
C THR A 242 13.69 12.63 22.23
N CYS A 243 13.09 13.69 22.73
CA CYS A 243 13.46 15.04 22.34
C CYS A 243 14.82 15.37 22.95
N LEU A 244 15.88 15.32 22.15
CA LEU A 244 17.15 15.94 22.49
C LEU A 244 16.96 17.45 22.29
N LEU A 245 16.72 18.18 23.37
CA LEU A 245 16.92 19.63 23.38
C LEU A 245 18.40 19.87 23.13
N TYR A 246 18.77 20.19 21.91
CA TYR A 246 20.02 20.87 21.65
C TYR A 246 19.86 22.27 22.24
N THR A 247 20.35 22.47 23.45
CA THR A 247 20.48 23.81 23.98
C THR A 247 21.57 24.49 23.18
N SER A 248 21.20 25.54 22.45
CA SER A 248 22.10 26.42 21.73
C SER A 248 23.04 27.23 22.63
N ASP A 249 23.04 26.92 23.90
CA ASP A 249 23.88 27.62 24.88
C ASP A 249 25.37 27.23 24.82
N ALA A 250 25.73 26.23 24.00
CA ALA A 250 27.13 25.86 23.80
C ALA A 250 27.86 26.68 22.72
N ALA A 251 27.14 27.51 21.96
CA ALA A 251 27.72 28.30 20.89
C ALA A 251 28.12 29.74 21.32
N ASP A 252 27.61 30.25 22.43
CA ASP A 252 27.90 31.61 22.89
C ASP A 252 29.16 31.69 23.76
N ASP A 253 29.70 30.57 24.25
CA ASP A 253 30.92 30.58 25.08
C ASP A 253 32.23 30.54 24.27
N LEU A 254 32.19 30.39 22.95
CA LEU A 254 33.37 30.36 22.08
C LEU A 254 33.70 31.70 21.41
N THR A 255 32.91 32.75 21.65
CA THR A 255 33.16 34.11 21.08
C THR A 255 33.67 35.12 22.09
N ARG A 256 34.05 34.71 23.29
CA ARG A 256 34.74 35.55 24.27
C ARG A 256 36.18 35.08 24.43
N VAL A 257 37.03 35.46 23.50
CA VAL A 257 38.48 35.53 23.69
C VAL A 257 38.90 36.94 23.34
N ASP A 258 39.35 37.68 24.34
CA ASP A 258 39.94 39.01 24.28
C ASP A 258 41.19 39.03 23.41
#